data_7fcf1882308205bb25b801389d4403c5
#
_entry.id   7fcf1882308205bb25b801389d4403c5
#
_cell.length_a   1.000
_cell.length_b   1.000
_cell.length_c   1.000
_cell.angle_alpha   90.00
_cell.angle_beta   90.00
_cell.angle_gamma   90.00
#
_symmetry.space_group_name_H-M   'P 1'
#
loop_
_entity.id
_entity.type
_entity.pdbx_description
1 polymer ?
#
loop_
_entity_poly.entity_id
_entity_poly.type
_entity_poly.pdbx_seq_one_letter_code
_entity_poly.pdbx_strand_id
1 'polypeptide(L)'
;VGMLEEEREVRERVRDQYRYFTVDEYQDVSPLQQRLLDLWLGKRDDICVVGDPAQTIYSFAGASPAFLLNFTNKYPSAEVIRLSAGYRSTPEIINTANTILRSANLGHELDAINSHGDKPMAKGYKSQSEEAQALVSLIKEDIAGGLATNEIAILTRTNSQLEVLESALDAAGIENQIRNSERFFNRPQVREIIGAIRSASVLSESDWLSDLRDCLKPFGQSEYVRSFMQLAGELEAEGLTSLRAFLRELEERSETNNPPILPGVALATLHAAKGLEWRKVYLAGVSAEVLPWQASSIDEERRLFYVGVTRAQQSLALTYYGVASPFLAEAGLVN
;
A
#
# COMPACT_ATOMS: atom_id res chain seq x y z
N VAL A 1 -14.05 -22.24 9.76
CA VAL A 1 -14.08 -23.37 8.82
C VAL A 1 -14.70 -24.59 9.50
N GLY A 2 -14.15 -25.12 10.60
CA GLY A 2 -14.65 -26.31 11.28
C GLY A 2 -16.17 -26.31 11.53
N MET A 3 -16.69 -25.25 12.16
CA MET A 3 -18.12 -25.10 12.41
C MET A 3 -18.98 -25.21 11.12
N LEU A 4 -18.52 -24.62 10.02
CA LEU A 4 -19.21 -24.70 8.73
C LEU A 4 -19.12 -26.09 8.08
N GLU A 5 -18.10 -26.88 8.42
CA GLU A 5 -17.94 -28.25 7.95
C GLU A 5 -18.83 -29.23 8.75
N GLU A 6 -18.89 -29.04 10.05
CA GLU A 6 -19.58 -29.98 10.97
C GLU A 6 -21.06 -29.65 11.14
N GLU A 7 -21.45 -28.37 11.22
CA GLU A 7 -22.82 -27.96 11.53
C GLU A 7 -23.59 -27.52 10.27
N ARG A 8 -24.50 -28.39 9.81
CA ARG A 8 -25.31 -28.14 8.62
C ARG A 8 -26.18 -26.90 8.74
N GLU A 9 -26.81 -26.66 9.88
CA GLU A 9 -27.72 -25.55 10.09
C GLU A 9 -26.99 -24.21 10.02
N VAL A 10 -25.76 -24.11 10.60
CA VAL A 10 -24.91 -22.91 10.54
C VAL A 10 -24.53 -22.64 9.10
N ARG A 11 -24.10 -23.65 8.36
CA ARG A 11 -23.71 -23.54 6.96
C ARG A 11 -24.88 -23.10 6.07
N GLU A 12 -26.06 -23.63 6.24
CA GLU A 12 -27.25 -23.23 5.47
C GLU A 12 -27.65 -21.80 5.80
N ARG A 13 -27.65 -21.39 7.07
CA ARG A 13 -27.92 -19.99 7.48
C ARG A 13 -26.95 -19.00 6.85
N VAL A 14 -25.66 -19.29 6.85
CA VAL A 14 -24.64 -18.44 6.23
C VAL A 14 -24.87 -18.35 4.72
N ARG A 15 -25.19 -19.45 4.05
CA ARG A 15 -25.47 -19.48 2.61
C ARG A 15 -26.75 -18.73 2.22
N ASP A 16 -27.73 -18.71 3.08
CA ASP A 16 -28.98 -17.96 2.87
C ASP A 16 -28.74 -16.45 3.05
N GLN A 17 -27.86 -16.08 3.97
CA GLN A 17 -27.52 -14.70 4.26
C GLN A 17 -26.61 -14.10 3.18
N TYR A 18 -25.59 -14.83 2.73
CA TYR A 18 -24.57 -14.36 1.78
C TYR A 18 -24.71 -15.13 0.46
N ARG A 19 -25.30 -14.48 -0.53
CA ARG A 19 -25.61 -15.11 -1.82
C ARG A 19 -24.59 -14.81 -2.89
N TYR A 20 -24.11 -13.58 -2.95
CA TYR A 20 -23.19 -13.08 -3.96
C TYR A 20 -21.86 -12.71 -3.31
N PHE A 21 -20.76 -13.04 -3.98
CA PHE A 21 -19.43 -12.77 -3.49
C PHE A 21 -18.63 -11.95 -4.51
N THR A 22 -18.02 -10.87 -4.05
CA THR A 22 -16.94 -10.21 -4.76
C THR A 22 -15.70 -10.32 -3.89
N VAL A 23 -14.63 -10.88 -4.45
CA VAL A 23 -13.36 -11.09 -3.75
C VAL A 23 -12.29 -10.32 -4.49
N ASP A 24 -11.77 -9.31 -3.83
CA ASP A 24 -10.64 -8.52 -4.31
C ASP A 24 -9.31 -9.12 -3.84
N GLU A 25 -8.21 -8.75 -4.52
CA GLU A 25 -6.86 -9.26 -4.24
C GLU A 25 -6.80 -10.82 -4.20
N TYR A 26 -7.54 -11.47 -5.11
CA TYR A 26 -7.73 -12.92 -5.06
C TYR A 26 -6.43 -13.72 -5.23
N GLN A 27 -5.37 -13.12 -5.77
CA GLN A 27 -4.03 -13.71 -5.84
C GLN A 27 -3.37 -13.90 -4.47
N ASP A 28 -3.86 -13.21 -3.42
CA ASP A 28 -3.33 -13.31 -2.06
C ASP A 28 -4.10 -14.27 -1.16
N VAL A 29 -5.10 -14.95 -1.71
CA VAL A 29 -5.92 -15.91 -0.95
C VAL A 29 -5.10 -17.13 -0.56
N SER A 30 -5.11 -17.45 0.73
CA SER A 30 -4.51 -18.68 1.28
C SER A 30 -5.46 -19.90 1.10
N PRO A 31 -4.95 -21.13 1.20
CA PRO A 31 -5.78 -22.34 1.13
C PRO A 31 -6.91 -22.36 2.16
N LEU A 32 -6.70 -21.81 3.36
CA LEU A 32 -7.72 -21.74 4.41
C LEU A 32 -8.84 -20.74 4.04
N GLN A 33 -8.48 -19.58 3.49
CA GLN A 33 -9.45 -18.60 3.01
C GLN A 33 -10.22 -19.13 1.80
N GLN A 34 -9.55 -19.81 0.87
CA GLN A 34 -10.21 -20.49 -0.23
C GLN A 34 -11.20 -21.55 0.25
N ARG A 35 -10.82 -22.34 1.27
CA ARG A 35 -11.71 -23.33 1.87
C ARG A 35 -12.93 -22.67 2.52
N LEU A 36 -12.76 -21.57 3.20
CA LEU A 36 -13.86 -20.80 3.78
C LEU A 36 -14.83 -20.31 2.70
N LEU A 37 -14.30 -19.72 1.63
CA LEU A 37 -15.09 -19.24 0.49
C LEU A 37 -15.88 -20.40 -0.17
N ASP A 38 -15.26 -21.56 -0.34
CA ASP A 38 -15.90 -22.74 -0.90
C ASP A 38 -17.06 -23.25 -0.02
N LEU A 39 -16.92 -23.18 1.30
CA LEU A 39 -17.97 -23.54 2.24
C LEU A 39 -19.15 -22.55 2.19
N TRP A 40 -18.87 -21.26 2.00
CA TRP A 40 -19.91 -20.24 1.83
C TRP A 40 -20.64 -20.38 0.50
N LEU A 41 -19.92 -20.53 -0.60
CA LEU A 41 -20.50 -20.70 -1.94
C LEU A 41 -21.30 -22.01 -2.07
N GLY A 42 -20.73 -23.10 -1.57
CA GLY A 42 -21.30 -24.43 -1.79
C GLY A 42 -21.21 -24.89 -3.25
N LYS A 43 -22.35 -25.14 -3.89
CA LYS A 43 -22.45 -25.52 -5.31
C LYS A 43 -22.77 -24.35 -6.24
N ARG A 44 -22.84 -23.14 -5.70
CA ARG A 44 -23.15 -21.93 -6.46
C ARG A 44 -21.90 -21.41 -7.18
N ASP A 45 -22.12 -20.63 -8.19
CA ASP A 45 -21.10 -19.94 -8.99
C ASP A 45 -21.32 -18.39 -9.01
N ASP A 46 -22.12 -17.89 -8.06
CA ASP A 46 -22.41 -16.45 -7.87
C ASP A 46 -21.20 -15.74 -7.25
N ILE A 47 -20.09 -15.70 -7.97
CA ILE A 47 -18.82 -15.15 -7.52
C ILE A 47 -18.15 -14.31 -8.61
N CYS A 48 -17.64 -13.16 -8.22
CA CYS A 48 -16.71 -12.36 -8.99
C CYS A 48 -15.38 -12.29 -8.22
N VAL A 49 -14.28 -12.51 -8.90
CA VAL A 49 -12.93 -12.36 -8.31
C VAL A 49 -12.12 -11.35 -9.09
N VAL A 50 -11.38 -10.52 -8.39
CA VAL A 50 -10.46 -9.55 -8.98
C VAL A 50 -9.07 -9.81 -8.42
N GLY A 51 -8.04 -9.71 -9.26
CA GLY A 51 -6.68 -9.90 -8.81
C GLY A 51 -5.66 -9.77 -9.93
N ASP A 52 -4.42 -9.60 -9.52
CA ASP A 52 -3.25 -9.53 -10.41
C ASP A 52 -2.18 -10.53 -9.95
N PRO A 53 -1.90 -11.58 -10.73
CA PRO A 53 -0.88 -12.58 -10.37
C PRO A 53 0.52 -11.96 -10.19
N ALA A 54 0.81 -10.85 -10.87
CA ALA A 54 2.07 -10.13 -10.75
C ALA A 54 2.24 -9.40 -9.41
N GLN A 55 1.17 -9.28 -8.62
CA GLN A 55 1.18 -8.66 -7.29
C GLN A 55 1.08 -9.66 -6.14
N THR A 56 1.29 -10.96 -6.39
CA THR A 56 1.37 -11.98 -5.32
C THR A 56 2.70 -11.87 -4.59
N ILE A 57 2.69 -11.26 -3.40
CA ILE A 57 3.89 -10.98 -2.60
C ILE A 57 3.77 -11.45 -1.14
N TYR A 58 2.80 -12.30 -0.83
CA TYR A 58 2.54 -12.81 0.52
C TYR A 58 2.59 -14.36 0.59
N SER A 59 3.45 -14.99 -0.23
CA SER A 59 3.57 -16.47 -0.22
C SER A 59 4.06 -16.99 1.13
N PHE A 60 4.85 -16.21 1.85
CA PHE A 60 5.28 -16.53 3.22
C PHE A 60 4.11 -16.61 4.22
N ALA A 61 2.99 -15.93 3.92
CA ALA A 61 1.73 -16.01 4.69
C ALA A 61 0.74 -17.05 4.11
N GLY A 62 1.18 -17.83 3.12
CA GLY A 62 0.38 -18.88 2.48
C GLY A 62 -0.45 -18.42 1.29
N ALA A 63 -0.27 -17.19 0.80
CA ALA A 63 -0.90 -16.74 -0.44
C ALA A 63 -0.47 -17.57 -1.65
N SER A 64 -1.40 -17.80 -2.57
CA SER A 64 -1.13 -18.56 -3.78
C SER A 64 -1.85 -17.97 -5.00
N PRO A 65 -1.12 -17.57 -6.04
CA PRO A 65 -1.74 -17.10 -7.27
C PRO A 65 -2.47 -18.21 -8.03
N ALA A 66 -2.25 -19.48 -7.64
CA ALA A 66 -2.83 -20.64 -8.32
C ALA A 66 -4.37 -20.62 -8.32
N PHE A 67 -5.00 -20.08 -7.27
CA PHE A 67 -6.46 -19.98 -7.21
C PHE A 67 -7.00 -19.03 -8.28
N LEU A 68 -6.33 -17.90 -8.51
CA LEU A 68 -6.69 -16.95 -9.57
C LEU A 68 -6.38 -17.53 -10.96
N LEU A 69 -5.17 -18.06 -11.16
CA LEU A 69 -4.73 -18.60 -12.46
C LEU A 69 -5.56 -19.82 -12.91
N ASN A 70 -6.07 -20.62 -11.98
CA ASN A 70 -6.88 -21.80 -12.26
C ASN A 70 -8.39 -21.55 -12.05
N PHE A 71 -8.82 -20.29 -11.94
CA PHE A 71 -10.22 -19.96 -11.64
C PHE A 71 -11.19 -20.53 -12.69
N THR A 72 -10.88 -20.40 -13.97
CA THR A 72 -11.71 -20.93 -15.08
C THR A 72 -11.73 -22.45 -15.14
N ASN A 73 -10.71 -23.13 -14.60
CA ASN A 73 -10.75 -24.60 -14.47
C ASN A 73 -11.79 -25.05 -13.43
N LYS A 74 -11.99 -24.26 -12.39
CA LYS A 74 -12.98 -24.50 -11.33
C LYS A 74 -14.37 -24.02 -11.75
N TYR A 75 -14.45 -22.92 -12.46
CA TYR A 75 -15.67 -22.28 -12.96
C TYR A 75 -15.61 -22.13 -14.48
N PRO A 76 -15.92 -23.19 -15.25
CA PRO A 76 -15.77 -23.18 -16.72
C PRO A 76 -16.65 -22.17 -17.46
N SER A 77 -17.74 -21.72 -16.80
CA SER A 77 -18.65 -20.70 -17.33
C SER A 77 -18.21 -19.27 -17.03
N ALA A 78 -17.11 -19.09 -16.26
CA ALA A 78 -16.66 -17.75 -15.88
C ALA A 78 -16.17 -16.97 -17.08
N GLU A 79 -16.63 -15.72 -17.19
CA GLU A 79 -16.10 -14.74 -18.14
C GLU A 79 -14.85 -14.09 -17.55
N VAL A 80 -13.79 -13.98 -18.35
CA VAL A 80 -12.53 -13.33 -17.96
C VAL A 80 -12.44 -11.97 -18.61
N ILE A 81 -12.54 -10.93 -17.80
CA ILE A 81 -12.38 -9.54 -18.24
C ILE A 81 -10.98 -9.07 -17.85
N ARG A 82 -10.20 -8.58 -18.81
CA ARG A 82 -8.85 -8.05 -18.57
C ARG A 82 -8.88 -6.54 -18.55
N LEU A 83 -8.40 -5.96 -17.47
CA LEU A 83 -8.22 -4.53 -17.30
C LEU A 83 -6.78 -4.18 -17.65
N SER A 84 -6.50 -3.87 -18.92
CA SER A 84 -5.14 -3.55 -19.39
C SER A 84 -4.82 -2.06 -19.30
N ALA A 85 -5.83 -1.17 -19.31
CA ALA A 85 -5.61 0.26 -19.28
C ALA A 85 -5.06 0.76 -17.95
N GLY A 86 -3.83 1.30 -17.97
CA GLY A 86 -3.13 1.83 -16.81
C GLY A 86 -3.41 3.33 -16.62
N TYR A 87 -4.30 3.65 -15.67
CA TYR A 87 -4.72 5.03 -15.35
C TYR A 87 -3.84 5.71 -14.28
N ARG A 88 -2.99 4.96 -13.60
CA ARG A 88 -2.19 5.47 -12.48
C ARG A 88 -0.93 6.17 -12.95
N SER A 89 -0.09 5.46 -13.70
CA SER A 89 1.30 5.84 -13.96
C SER A 89 1.50 6.40 -15.37
N THR A 90 2.59 7.15 -15.55
CA THR A 90 3.03 7.61 -16.86
C THR A 90 3.46 6.45 -17.77
N PRO A 91 3.46 6.63 -19.11
CA PRO A 91 3.91 5.62 -20.05
C PRO A 91 5.33 5.09 -19.77
N GLU A 92 6.23 5.93 -19.30
CA GLU A 92 7.63 5.59 -19.01
C GLU A 92 7.72 4.63 -17.82
N ILE A 93 6.92 4.85 -16.77
CA ILE A 93 6.83 3.96 -15.61
C ILE A 93 6.18 2.63 -16.02
N ILE A 94 5.09 2.68 -16.78
CA ILE A 94 4.40 1.47 -17.28
C ILE A 94 5.33 0.65 -18.17
N ASN A 95 6.11 1.29 -19.04
CA ASN A 95 7.08 0.58 -19.89
C ASN A 95 8.16 -0.13 -19.05
N THR A 96 8.63 0.49 -17.98
CA THR A 96 9.56 -0.14 -17.04
C THR A 96 8.90 -1.34 -16.35
N ALA A 97 7.67 -1.20 -15.86
CA ALA A 97 6.89 -2.27 -15.26
C ALA A 97 6.65 -3.43 -16.24
N ASN A 98 6.24 -3.14 -17.49
CA ASN A 98 6.03 -4.13 -18.53
C ASN A 98 7.34 -4.89 -18.88
N THR A 99 8.48 -4.20 -18.84
CA THR A 99 9.78 -4.85 -19.08
C THR A 99 10.08 -5.89 -18.00
N ILE A 100 9.75 -5.61 -16.73
CA ILE A 100 9.86 -6.58 -15.63
C ILE A 100 8.89 -7.75 -15.84
N LEU A 101 7.65 -7.50 -16.24
CA LEU A 101 6.66 -8.54 -16.50
C LEU A 101 7.12 -9.49 -17.61
N ARG A 102 7.65 -8.94 -18.71
CA ARG A 102 8.17 -9.73 -19.85
C ARG A 102 9.37 -10.59 -19.46
N SER A 103 10.30 -10.06 -18.69
CA SER A 103 11.54 -10.78 -18.32
C SER A 103 11.28 -12.09 -17.58
N ALA A 104 10.14 -12.20 -16.90
CA ALA A 104 9.80 -13.36 -16.09
C ALA A 104 8.43 -13.99 -16.38
N ASN A 105 7.75 -13.54 -17.45
CA ASN A 105 6.42 -14.03 -17.83
C ASN A 105 5.41 -13.99 -16.67
N LEU A 106 5.38 -12.86 -15.94
CA LEU A 106 4.64 -12.73 -14.68
C LEU A 106 3.16 -12.35 -14.85
N GLY A 107 2.72 -12.02 -16.06
CA GLY A 107 1.34 -11.60 -16.28
C GLY A 107 1.13 -10.83 -17.57
N HIS A 108 0.08 -10.01 -17.62
CA HIS A 108 -0.27 -9.21 -18.77
C HIS A 108 0.32 -7.81 -18.69
N GLU A 109 0.80 -7.30 -19.81
CA GLU A 109 1.26 -5.92 -19.92
C GLU A 109 0.09 -4.94 -19.77
N LEU A 110 0.43 -3.75 -19.27
CA LEU A 110 -0.50 -2.63 -19.14
C LEU A 110 -0.35 -1.67 -20.34
N ASP A 111 -1.47 -1.16 -20.81
CA ASP A 111 -1.53 -0.12 -21.82
C ASP A 111 -1.49 1.25 -21.15
N ALA A 112 -0.46 2.04 -21.44
CA ALA A 112 -0.34 3.38 -20.88
C ALA A 112 -1.30 4.36 -21.55
N ILE A 113 -2.13 5.03 -20.75
CA ILE A 113 -3.11 5.99 -21.26
C ILE A 113 -2.90 7.42 -20.75
N ASN A 114 -2.04 7.60 -19.75
CA ASN A 114 -1.72 8.91 -19.20
C ASN A 114 -0.75 9.71 -20.10
N SER A 115 -0.56 10.99 -19.79
CA SER A 115 0.45 11.82 -20.42
C SER A 115 1.87 11.34 -20.09
N HIS A 116 2.80 11.65 -20.99
CA HIS A 116 4.22 11.33 -20.82
C HIS A 116 4.81 12.05 -19.60
N GLY A 117 5.77 11.40 -18.96
CA GLY A 117 6.56 11.91 -17.84
C GLY A 117 8.06 11.62 -18.05
N ASP A 118 8.82 11.76 -16.98
CA ASP A 118 10.24 11.47 -17.00
C ASP A 118 10.51 9.98 -17.05
N LYS A 119 11.59 9.60 -17.75
CA LYS A 119 12.04 8.20 -17.76
C LYS A 119 12.58 7.83 -16.37
N PRO A 120 12.16 6.68 -15.81
CA PRO A 120 12.79 6.14 -14.64
C PRO A 120 14.31 5.95 -14.84
N MET A 121 15.07 6.36 -13.83
CA MET A 121 16.54 6.28 -13.87
C MET A 121 17.05 5.58 -12.61
N ALA A 122 18.10 4.77 -12.76
CA ALA A 122 18.82 4.18 -11.65
C ALA A 122 20.16 4.89 -11.43
N LYS A 123 20.47 5.22 -10.16
CA LYS A 123 21.73 5.87 -9.78
C LYS A 123 22.43 5.12 -8.66
N GLY A 124 23.73 4.80 -8.87
CA GLY A 124 24.56 4.11 -7.89
C GLY A 124 25.32 5.06 -6.98
N TYR A 125 25.52 4.61 -5.74
CA TYR A 125 26.28 5.28 -4.69
C TYR A 125 27.30 4.32 -4.08
N LYS A 126 28.32 4.84 -3.37
CA LYS A 126 29.35 4.00 -2.77
C LYS A 126 28.89 3.32 -1.48
N SER A 127 27.97 3.97 -0.74
CA SER A 127 27.47 3.47 0.51
C SER A 127 26.01 3.86 0.73
N GLN A 128 25.33 3.17 1.63
CA GLN A 128 23.98 3.50 2.06
C GLN A 128 23.86 4.93 2.64
N SER A 129 24.88 5.39 3.36
CA SER A 129 24.90 6.74 3.90
C SER A 129 25.01 7.82 2.80
N GLU A 130 25.81 7.56 1.77
CA GLU A 130 25.91 8.48 0.60
C GLU A 130 24.58 8.51 -0.18
N GLU A 131 23.94 7.33 -0.36
CA GLU A 131 22.63 7.22 -0.97
C GLU A 131 21.58 8.03 -0.19
N ALA A 132 21.51 7.86 1.14
CA ALA A 132 20.58 8.58 1.99
C ALA A 132 20.74 10.09 1.92
N GLN A 133 21.99 10.60 1.93
CA GLN A 133 22.27 12.03 1.79
C GLN A 133 21.87 12.56 0.41
N ALA A 134 22.09 11.78 -0.65
CA ALA A 134 21.68 12.15 -2.00
C ALA A 134 20.15 12.20 -2.12
N LEU A 135 19.44 11.24 -1.54
CA LEU A 135 17.97 11.22 -1.50
C LEU A 135 17.40 12.43 -0.76
N VAL A 136 17.99 12.81 0.39
CA VAL A 136 17.64 14.04 1.10
C VAL A 136 17.78 15.27 0.21
N SER A 137 18.85 15.35 -0.58
CA SER A 137 19.07 16.49 -1.50
C SER A 137 18.04 16.54 -2.60
N LEU A 138 17.73 15.39 -3.23
CA LEU A 138 16.70 15.27 -4.27
C LEU A 138 15.31 15.62 -3.73
N ILE A 139 14.97 15.16 -2.54
CA ILE A 139 13.68 15.48 -1.91
C ILE A 139 13.56 16.97 -1.59
N LYS A 140 14.64 17.62 -1.15
CA LYS A 140 14.65 19.09 -0.96
C LYS A 140 14.40 19.83 -2.26
N GLU A 141 14.99 19.37 -3.37
CA GLU A 141 14.75 19.92 -4.70
C GLU A 141 13.29 19.75 -5.13
N ASP A 142 12.72 18.58 -4.89
CA ASP A 142 11.31 18.30 -5.18
C ASP A 142 10.36 19.21 -4.40
N ILE A 143 10.59 19.34 -3.10
CA ILE A 143 9.79 20.23 -2.23
C ILE A 143 9.93 21.68 -2.67
N ALA A 144 11.15 22.12 -3.00
CA ALA A 144 11.39 23.46 -3.55
C ALA A 144 10.72 23.67 -4.92
N GLY A 145 10.58 22.60 -5.70
CA GLY A 145 9.83 22.55 -6.95
C GLY A 145 8.30 22.54 -6.80
N GLY A 146 7.80 22.54 -5.55
CA GLY A 146 6.37 22.63 -5.24
C GLY A 146 5.67 21.30 -5.01
N LEU A 147 6.41 20.18 -4.93
CA LEU A 147 5.83 18.88 -4.59
C LEU A 147 5.56 18.82 -3.08
N ALA A 148 4.36 18.44 -2.69
CA ALA A 148 4.03 18.28 -1.27
C ALA A 148 4.71 17.03 -0.67
N THR A 149 5.12 17.12 0.59
CA THR A 149 5.87 16.02 1.25
C THR A 149 5.09 14.71 1.27
N ASN A 150 3.78 14.74 1.43
CA ASN A 150 2.91 13.56 1.41
C ASN A 150 2.69 12.96 0.01
N GLU A 151 3.11 13.63 -1.05
CA GLU A 151 3.13 13.13 -2.43
C GLU A 151 4.40 12.35 -2.77
N ILE A 152 5.38 12.31 -1.84
CA ILE A 152 6.68 11.65 -2.01
C ILE A 152 6.75 10.40 -1.13
N ALA A 153 7.24 9.30 -1.70
CA ALA A 153 7.57 8.11 -0.94
C ALA A 153 9.00 7.63 -1.20
N ILE A 154 9.64 7.08 -0.17
CA ILE A 154 10.85 6.28 -0.28
C ILE A 154 10.48 4.84 0.08
N LEU A 155 10.68 3.94 -0.86
CA LEU A 155 10.38 2.53 -0.69
C LEU A 155 11.67 1.71 -0.63
N THR A 156 11.74 0.79 0.32
CA THR A 156 12.91 -0.07 0.54
C THR A 156 12.50 -1.54 0.67
N ARG A 157 13.48 -2.44 0.58
CA ARG A 157 13.22 -3.87 0.79
C ARG A 157 13.09 -4.25 2.26
N THR A 158 13.83 -3.60 3.15
CA THR A 158 13.93 -3.95 4.56
C THR A 158 13.67 -2.77 5.49
N ASN A 159 13.23 -3.05 6.72
CA ASN A 159 13.02 -2.02 7.74
C ASN A 159 14.34 -1.35 8.16
N SER A 160 15.45 -2.08 8.20
CA SER A 160 16.76 -1.51 8.56
C SER A 160 17.24 -0.42 7.59
N GLN A 161 16.82 -0.49 6.32
CA GLN A 161 17.10 0.58 5.36
C GLN A 161 16.27 1.83 5.68
N LEU A 162 15.03 1.67 6.17
CA LEU A 162 14.16 2.80 6.54
C LEU A 162 14.76 3.62 7.69
N GLU A 163 15.35 2.96 8.70
CA GLU A 163 15.96 3.63 9.87
C GLU A 163 17.06 4.61 9.47
N VAL A 164 17.88 4.24 8.49
CA VAL A 164 18.96 5.12 7.98
C VAL A 164 18.37 6.32 7.23
N LEU A 165 17.33 6.10 6.44
CA LEU A 165 16.65 7.15 5.67
C LEU A 165 15.86 8.09 6.58
N GLU A 166 15.15 7.57 7.57
CA GLU A 166 14.46 8.35 8.60
C GLU A 166 15.44 9.30 9.31
N SER A 167 16.55 8.73 9.82
CA SER A 167 17.57 9.53 10.50
C SER A 167 18.16 10.64 9.61
N ALA A 168 18.34 10.37 8.31
CA ALA A 168 18.86 11.36 7.37
C ALA A 168 17.85 12.48 7.08
N LEU A 169 16.56 12.14 6.94
CA LEU A 169 15.47 13.10 6.74
C LEU A 169 15.27 13.97 7.98
N ASP A 170 15.28 13.37 9.18
CA ASP A 170 15.16 14.07 10.46
C ASP A 170 16.30 15.06 10.66
N ALA A 171 17.54 14.64 10.39
CA ALA A 171 18.71 15.51 10.47
C ALA A 171 18.64 16.69 9.47
N ALA A 172 17.91 16.51 8.37
CA ALA A 172 17.68 17.54 7.36
C ALA A 172 16.44 18.42 7.63
N GLY A 173 15.67 18.14 8.68
CA GLY A 173 14.42 18.81 9.04
C GLY A 173 13.26 18.55 8.08
N ILE A 174 13.28 17.41 7.39
CA ILE A 174 12.20 17.00 6.48
C ILE A 174 11.22 16.12 7.24
N GLU A 175 9.96 16.54 7.33
CA GLU A 175 8.91 15.73 7.93
C GLU A 175 8.76 14.43 7.16
N ASN A 176 8.76 13.32 7.89
CA ASN A 176 8.65 11.99 7.32
C ASN A 176 7.86 11.06 8.25
N GLN A 177 7.42 9.93 7.71
CA GLN A 177 6.69 8.93 8.48
C GLN A 177 6.99 7.52 7.97
N ILE A 178 7.29 6.60 8.88
CA ILE A 178 7.39 5.19 8.55
C ILE A 178 5.98 4.59 8.49
N ARG A 179 5.61 4.11 7.29
CA ARG A 179 4.40 3.29 7.12
C ARG A 179 4.76 1.83 7.35
N ASN A 180 4.58 1.39 8.58
CA ASN A 180 4.78 0.00 8.97
C ASN A 180 3.51 -0.83 8.73
N SER A 181 3.69 -2.15 8.72
CA SER A 181 2.62 -3.14 8.84
C SER A 181 1.83 -3.03 10.16
N GLU A 182 2.36 -2.31 11.16
CA GLU A 182 1.60 -2.01 12.36
C GLU A 182 0.48 -1.03 12.02
N ARG A 183 -0.74 -1.51 12.19
CA ARG A 183 -1.93 -0.73 11.86
C ARG A 183 -1.91 0.59 12.63
N PHE A 184 -2.02 1.71 11.92
CA PHE A 184 -2.07 3.06 12.47
C PHE A 184 -2.95 3.15 13.73
N PHE A 185 -4.15 2.59 13.66
CA PHE A 185 -5.12 2.59 14.76
C PHE A 185 -4.73 1.74 15.97
N ASN A 186 -3.72 0.89 15.86
CA ASN A 186 -3.20 0.07 16.97
C ASN A 186 -2.10 0.76 17.76
N ARG A 187 -1.54 1.86 17.26
CA ARG A 187 -0.50 2.62 17.94
C ARG A 187 -1.03 3.19 19.26
N PRO A 188 -0.28 3.08 20.37
CA PRO A 188 -0.74 3.53 21.68
C PRO A 188 -1.22 4.98 21.69
N GLN A 189 -0.46 5.89 21.10
CA GLN A 189 -0.80 7.32 21.01
C GLN A 189 -2.09 7.56 20.21
N VAL A 190 -2.31 6.83 19.12
CA VAL A 190 -3.54 6.94 18.31
C VAL A 190 -4.75 6.45 19.10
N ARG A 191 -4.60 5.35 19.86
CA ARG A 191 -5.67 4.84 20.73
C ARG A 191 -6.02 5.83 21.85
N GLU A 192 -5.03 6.49 22.43
CA GLU A 192 -5.25 7.54 23.43
C GLU A 192 -6.02 8.73 22.84
N ILE A 193 -5.62 9.18 21.64
CA ILE A 193 -6.32 10.25 20.92
C ILE A 193 -7.77 9.86 20.62
N ILE A 194 -8.01 8.67 20.07
CA ILE A 194 -9.38 8.19 19.79
C ILE A 194 -10.19 8.05 21.06
N GLY A 195 -9.57 7.63 22.16
CA GLY A 195 -10.19 7.61 23.49
C GLY A 195 -10.64 8.99 23.96
N ALA A 196 -9.81 10.02 23.77
CA ALA A 196 -10.15 11.40 24.08
C ALA A 196 -11.31 11.92 23.20
N ILE A 197 -11.26 11.66 21.88
CA ILE A 197 -12.36 12.01 20.95
C ILE A 197 -13.67 11.32 21.36
N ARG A 198 -13.62 10.04 21.73
CA ARG A 198 -14.79 9.29 22.19
C ARG A 198 -15.38 9.90 23.45
N SER A 199 -14.57 10.30 24.41
CA SER A 199 -15.02 10.95 25.63
C SER A 199 -15.66 12.32 25.36
N ALA A 200 -15.06 13.12 24.49
CA ALA A 200 -15.58 14.43 24.08
C ALA A 200 -16.88 14.31 23.26
N SER A 201 -17.04 13.27 22.45
CA SER A 201 -18.23 13.08 21.60
C SER A 201 -19.54 12.88 22.36
N VAL A 202 -19.48 12.56 23.66
CA VAL A 202 -20.64 12.43 24.55
C VAL A 202 -21.17 13.79 24.98
N LEU A 203 -20.31 14.82 25.03
CA LEU A 203 -20.57 16.14 25.60
C LEU A 203 -20.71 17.24 24.53
N SER A 204 -20.41 16.94 23.28
CA SER A 204 -20.40 17.93 22.19
C SER A 204 -21.82 18.36 21.79
N GLU A 205 -22.09 19.67 21.86
CA GLU A 205 -23.44 20.22 21.61
C GLU A 205 -23.53 21.22 20.43
N SER A 206 -22.43 21.84 19.92
CA SER A 206 -22.59 22.91 18.93
C SER A 206 -21.47 23.04 17.86
N ASP A 207 -20.22 23.15 18.22
CA ASP A 207 -19.10 23.32 17.29
C ASP A 207 -18.12 22.13 17.42
N TRP A 208 -18.41 21.10 16.67
CA TRP A 208 -17.68 19.85 16.78
C TRP A 208 -16.18 19.98 16.43
N LEU A 209 -15.80 20.90 15.52
CA LEU A 209 -14.37 21.14 15.21
C LEU A 209 -13.66 21.84 16.36
N SER A 210 -14.34 22.76 17.06
CA SER A 210 -13.81 23.38 18.27
C SER A 210 -13.64 22.34 19.37
N ASP A 211 -14.65 21.50 19.58
CA ASP A 211 -14.62 20.42 20.56
C ASP A 211 -13.49 19.42 20.24
N LEU A 212 -13.29 19.10 18.95
CA LEU A 212 -12.18 18.26 18.49
C LEU A 212 -10.84 18.91 18.82
N ARG A 213 -10.64 20.19 18.49
CA ARG A 213 -9.41 20.91 18.83
C ARG A 213 -9.13 20.90 20.33
N ASP A 214 -10.16 21.12 21.12
CA ASP A 214 -10.02 21.19 22.57
C ASP A 214 -9.64 19.84 23.17
N CYS A 215 -10.25 18.75 22.75
CA CYS A 215 -9.89 17.41 23.22
C CYS A 215 -8.52 16.95 22.74
N LEU A 216 -8.00 17.51 21.63
CA LEU A 216 -6.68 17.19 21.10
C LEU A 216 -5.54 18.04 21.69
N LYS A 217 -5.82 19.16 22.38
CA LYS A 217 -4.79 20.02 23.00
C LYS A 217 -3.79 19.28 23.88
N PRO A 218 -4.17 18.29 24.72
CA PRO A 218 -3.21 17.56 25.56
C PRO A 218 -2.14 16.79 24.80
N PHE A 219 -2.40 16.44 23.53
CA PHE A 219 -1.49 15.67 22.67
C PHE A 219 -0.52 16.54 21.89
N GLY A 220 -0.55 17.86 22.10
CA GLY A 220 0.35 18.83 21.47
C GLY A 220 0.18 18.91 19.96
N GLN A 221 1.30 19.18 19.27
CA GLN A 221 1.35 19.31 17.79
C GLN A 221 1.90 18.02 17.15
N SER A 222 1.52 16.84 17.67
CA SER A 222 1.96 15.59 17.09
C SER A 222 1.44 15.41 15.65
N GLU A 223 2.14 14.59 14.87
CA GLU A 223 1.72 14.24 13.51
C GLU A 223 0.30 13.67 13.48
N TYR A 224 -0.07 12.87 14.50
CA TYR A 224 -1.41 12.29 14.62
C TYR A 224 -2.49 13.35 14.84
N VAL A 225 -2.22 14.35 15.68
CA VAL A 225 -3.15 15.47 15.89
C VAL A 225 -3.37 16.23 14.59
N ARG A 226 -2.29 16.54 13.86
CA ARG A 226 -2.40 17.22 12.55
C ARG A 226 -3.21 16.40 11.55
N SER A 227 -2.96 15.11 11.46
CA SER A 227 -3.66 14.19 10.57
C SER A 227 -5.16 14.08 10.90
N PHE A 228 -5.53 13.97 12.18
CA PHE A 228 -6.94 13.97 12.59
C PHE A 228 -7.62 15.31 12.31
N MET A 229 -6.94 16.42 12.54
CA MET A 229 -7.48 17.76 12.23
C MET A 229 -7.64 17.99 10.73
N GLN A 230 -6.70 17.51 9.91
CA GLN A 230 -6.83 17.57 8.45
C GLN A 230 -8.02 16.74 7.97
N LEU A 231 -8.12 15.47 8.39
CA LEU A 231 -9.26 14.62 8.06
C LEU A 231 -10.58 15.24 8.47
N ALA A 232 -10.63 15.84 9.67
CA ALA A 232 -11.83 16.51 10.16
C ALA A 232 -12.25 17.68 9.26
N GLY A 233 -11.29 18.47 8.77
CA GLY A 233 -11.55 19.56 7.82
C GLY A 233 -12.04 19.06 6.46
N GLU A 234 -11.48 17.96 5.95
CA GLU A 234 -11.93 17.33 4.71
C GLU A 234 -13.38 16.82 4.84
N LEU A 235 -13.68 16.09 5.90
CA LEU A 235 -15.02 15.56 6.15
C LEU A 235 -16.06 16.65 6.47
N GLU A 236 -15.66 17.75 7.11
CA GLU A 236 -16.54 18.91 7.29
C GLU A 236 -16.94 19.52 5.93
N ALA A 237 -15.97 19.67 5.02
CA ALA A 237 -16.23 20.15 3.67
C ALA A 237 -17.16 19.20 2.87
N GLU A 238 -17.14 17.91 3.18
CA GLU A 238 -18.06 16.89 2.64
C GLU A 238 -19.43 16.85 3.35
N GLY A 239 -19.62 17.65 4.40
CA GLY A 239 -20.90 17.80 5.10
C GLY A 239 -21.03 17.02 6.42
N LEU A 240 -19.95 16.57 7.00
CA LEU A 240 -19.95 15.95 8.32
C LEU A 240 -20.14 17.02 9.40
N THR A 241 -21.11 16.81 10.31
CA THR A 241 -21.62 17.88 11.21
C THR A 241 -21.45 17.60 12.70
N SER A 242 -20.84 16.49 13.11
CA SER A 242 -20.74 16.17 14.54
C SER A 242 -19.50 15.33 14.88
N LEU A 243 -18.99 15.55 16.11
CA LEU A 243 -17.86 14.77 16.64
C LEU A 243 -18.19 13.26 16.76
N ARG A 244 -19.47 12.93 16.99
CA ARG A 244 -19.94 11.54 17.00
C ARG A 244 -19.90 10.90 15.61
N ALA A 245 -20.23 11.65 14.57
CA ALA A 245 -20.11 11.17 13.18
C ALA A 245 -18.64 11.00 12.79
N PHE A 246 -17.76 11.92 13.21
CA PHE A 246 -16.32 11.81 13.01
C PHE A 246 -15.73 10.56 13.71
N LEU A 247 -16.16 10.28 14.94
CA LEU A 247 -15.73 9.06 15.65
C LEU A 247 -16.15 7.79 14.91
N ARG A 248 -17.37 7.73 14.39
CA ARG A 248 -17.84 6.59 13.58
C ARG A 248 -17.01 6.39 12.31
N GLU A 249 -16.68 7.48 11.64
CA GLU A 249 -15.80 7.44 10.46
C GLU A 249 -14.41 6.88 10.82
N LEU A 250 -13.85 7.29 11.98
CA LEU A 250 -12.57 6.73 12.46
C LEU A 250 -12.66 5.24 12.80
N GLU A 251 -13.78 4.78 13.35
CA GLU A 251 -14.06 3.38 13.65
C GLU A 251 -14.16 2.56 12.35
N GLU A 252 -14.89 3.04 11.35
CA GLU A 252 -15.01 2.41 10.03
C GLU A 252 -13.65 2.36 9.31
N ARG A 253 -12.89 3.45 9.32
CA ARG A 253 -11.53 3.49 8.80
C ARG A 253 -10.59 2.53 9.53
N SER A 254 -10.78 2.34 10.84
CA SER A 254 -10.02 1.36 11.62
C SER A 254 -10.32 -0.07 11.20
N GLU A 255 -11.58 -0.41 10.94
CA GLU A 255 -12.00 -1.74 10.47
C GLU A 255 -11.48 -2.03 9.06
N THR A 256 -11.54 -1.04 8.17
CA THR A 256 -11.07 -1.13 6.78
C THR A 256 -9.56 -0.90 6.63
N ASN A 257 -8.86 -0.57 7.73
CA ASN A 257 -7.44 -0.19 7.76
C ASN A 257 -7.09 0.95 6.79
N ASN A 258 -7.94 1.97 6.73
CA ASN A 258 -7.78 3.18 5.93
C ASN A 258 -7.43 4.40 6.81
N PRO A 259 -6.17 4.56 7.23
CA PRO A 259 -5.76 5.65 8.12
C PRO A 259 -5.84 7.02 7.45
N PRO A 260 -5.96 8.10 8.24
CA PRO A 260 -5.77 9.45 7.73
C PRO A 260 -4.42 9.62 7.03
N ILE A 261 -4.36 10.53 6.07
CA ILE A 261 -3.10 10.90 5.44
C ILE A 261 -2.26 11.66 6.48
N LEU A 262 -1.08 11.12 6.78
CA LEU A 262 -0.13 11.81 7.64
C LEU A 262 0.72 12.77 6.79
N PRO A 263 1.03 13.97 7.29
CA PRO A 263 1.99 14.85 6.62
C PRO A 263 3.39 14.23 6.63
N GLY A 264 4.19 14.60 5.64
CA GLY A 264 5.57 14.14 5.55
C GLY A 264 5.82 13.11 4.45
N VAL A 265 7.11 12.92 4.15
CA VAL A 265 7.58 11.93 3.18
C VAL A 265 7.27 10.52 3.69
N ALA A 266 6.62 9.71 2.89
CA ALA A 266 6.29 8.34 3.28
C ALA A 266 7.53 7.44 3.18
N LEU A 267 7.87 6.77 4.26
CA LEU A 267 8.88 5.72 4.32
C LEU A 267 8.18 4.37 4.46
N ALA A 268 8.37 3.46 3.53
CA ALA A 268 7.71 2.15 3.59
C ALA A 268 8.60 1.03 3.03
N THR A 269 8.39 -0.19 3.51
CA THR A 269 8.91 -1.34 2.79
C THR A 269 8.05 -1.59 1.54
N LEU A 270 8.63 -2.26 0.53
CA LEU A 270 7.90 -2.65 -0.68
C LEU A 270 6.61 -3.42 -0.36
N HIS A 271 6.64 -4.28 0.67
CA HIS A 271 5.45 -5.02 1.13
C HIS A 271 4.37 -4.09 1.70
N ALA A 272 4.77 -3.13 2.54
CA ALA A 272 3.85 -2.18 3.16
C ALA A 272 3.30 -1.14 2.15
N ALA A 273 3.95 -0.98 1.01
CA ALA A 273 3.54 -0.09 -0.06
C ALA A 273 2.44 -0.68 -0.96
N LYS A 274 2.14 -1.98 -0.86
CA LYS A 274 1.06 -2.59 -1.64
C LYS A 274 -0.28 -1.91 -1.34
N GLY A 275 -1.04 -1.59 -2.38
CA GLY A 275 -2.30 -0.87 -2.27
C GLY A 275 -2.17 0.65 -2.13
N LEU A 276 -0.95 1.18 -1.91
CA LEU A 276 -0.68 2.62 -1.83
C LEU A 276 -0.14 3.16 -3.16
N GLU A 277 -0.12 4.50 -3.30
CA GLU A 277 0.44 5.17 -4.47
C GLU A 277 0.85 6.60 -4.14
N TRP A 278 1.86 7.12 -4.84
CA TRP A 278 2.38 8.48 -4.65
C TRP A 278 2.73 9.10 -5.97
N ARG A 279 2.68 10.40 -6.03
CA ARG A 279 3.05 11.17 -7.21
C ARG A 279 4.50 10.93 -7.61
N LYS A 280 5.41 10.88 -6.61
CA LYS A 280 6.81 10.57 -6.78
C LYS A 280 7.29 9.47 -5.84
N VAL A 281 7.97 8.48 -6.39
CA VAL A 281 8.53 7.36 -5.64
C VAL A 281 10.04 7.27 -5.86
N TYR A 282 10.75 7.11 -4.77
CA TYR A 282 12.15 6.69 -4.73
C TYR A 282 12.22 5.23 -4.28
N LEU A 283 12.70 4.33 -5.14
CA LEU A 283 13.06 2.98 -4.73
C LEU A 283 14.51 2.98 -4.29
N ALA A 284 14.76 2.94 -2.99
CA ALA A 284 16.08 3.06 -2.39
C ALA A 284 16.69 1.71 -2.03
N GLY A 285 18.02 1.60 -2.16
CA GLY A 285 18.77 0.41 -1.83
C GLY A 285 18.45 -0.78 -2.70
N VAL A 286 18.23 -0.57 -4.01
CA VAL A 286 18.01 -1.63 -4.99
C VAL A 286 19.35 -2.26 -5.36
N SER A 287 20.01 -2.85 -4.37
CA SER A 287 21.34 -3.44 -4.41
C SER A 287 21.27 -4.97 -4.45
N ALA A 288 22.24 -5.64 -5.09
CA ALA A 288 22.27 -7.08 -5.25
C ALA A 288 22.29 -7.88 -3.93
N GLU A 289 22.82 -7.27 -2.86
CA GLU A 289 22.86 -7.89 -1.52
C GLU A 289 21.52 -7.80 -0.78
N VAL A 290 20.59 -6.96 -1.26
CA VAL A 290 19.33 -6.66 -0.58
C VAL A 290 18.12 -7.13 -1.38
N LEU A 291 18.13 -6.94 -2.69
CA LEU A 291 17.04 -7.28 -3.60
C LEU A 291 17.62 -7.96 -4.86
N PRO A 292 17.35 -9.26 -5.09
CA PRO A 292 16.44 -10.14 -4.34
C PRO A 292 16.96 -10.55 -2.97
N TRP A 293 16.03 -10.72 -2.01
CA TRP A 293 16.35 -11.25 -0.69
C TRP A 293 16.66 -12.76 -0.80
N GLN A 294 17.83 -13.19 -0.33
CA GLN A 294 18.35 -14.54 -0.54
C GLN A 294 17.47 -15.67 0.00
N ALA A 295 16.66 -15.40 1.02
CA ALA A 295 15.78 -16.39 1.64
C ALA A 295 14.41 -16.49 0.95
N SER A 296 14.13 -15.66 -0.05
CA SER A 296 12.85 -15.60 -0.76
C SER A 296 12.96 -16.22 -2.16
N SER A 297 11.82 -16.57 -2.74
CA SER A 297 11.76 -16.94 -4.16
C SER A 297 12.13 -15.75 -5.04
N ILE A 298 12.98 -15.97 -6.03
CA ILE A 298 13.38 -14.92 -7.00
C ILE A 298 12.16 -14.33 -7.72
N ASP A 299 11.15 -15.13 -8.01
CA ASP A 299 9.93 -14.68 -8.68
C ASP A 299 9.05 -13.82 -7.77
N GLU A 300 9.03 -14.12 -6.47
CA GLU A 300 8.32 -13.28 -5.50
C GLU A 300 9.04 -11.94 -5.30
N GLU A 301 10.37 -11.95 -5.20
CA GLU A 301 11.15 -10.71 -5.10
C GLU A 301 11.02 -9.84 -6.37
N ARG A 302 10.89 -10.46 -7.54
CA ARG A 302 10.64 -9.75 -8.80
C ARG A 302 9.24 -9.13 -8.83
N ARG A 303 8.21 -9.85 -8.34
CA ARG A 303 6.86 -9.28 -8.15
C ARG A 303 6.88 -8.13 -7.14
N LEU A 304 7.66 -8.28 -6.08
CA LEU A 304 7.82 -7.22 -5.08
C LEU A 304 8.46 -5.96 -5.68
N PHE A 305 9.47 -6.14 -6.53
CA PHE A 305 10.08 -5.04 -7.29
C PHE A 305 9.08 -4.39 -8.25
N TYR A 306 8.30 -5.20 -8.98
CA TYR A 306 7.20 -4.73 -9.84
C TYR A 306 6.17 -3.93 -9.05
N VAL A 307 5.74 -4.41 -7.88
CA VAL A 307 4.84 -3.67 -6.98
C VAL A 307 5.43 -2.31 -6.65
N GLY A 308 6.71 -2.23 -6.26
CA GLY A 308 7.38 -0.98 -5.95
C GLY A 308 7.37 0.02 -7.13
N VAL A 309 7.72 -0.44 -8.32
CA VAL A 309 7.72 0.38 -9.55
C VAL A 309 6.33 0.95 -9.84
N THR A 310 5.29 0.13 -9.67
CA THR A 310 3.89 0.52 -9.95
C THR A 310 3.24 1.38 -8.86
N ARG A 311 3.97 1.76 -7.81
CA ARG A 311 3.48 2.72 -6.80
C ARG A 311 3.62 4.17 -7.25
N ALA A 312 4.45 4.45 -8.24
CA ALA A 312 4.68 5.79 -8.76
C ALA A 312 3.60 6.19 -9.77
N GLN A 313 3.07 7.40 -9.62
CA GLN A 313 2.12 7.99 -10.55
C GLN A 313 2.83 8.77 -11.66
N GLN A 314 3.71 9.72 -11.30
CA GLN A 314 4.30 10.67 -12.26
C GLN A 314 5.83 10.54 -12.39
N SER A 315 6.54 10.23 -11.30
CA SER A 315 7.99 10.15 -11.31
C SER A 315 8.50 8.99 -10.47
N LEU A 316 9.45 8.26 -11.03
CA LEU A 316 10.11 7.13 -10.40
C LEU A 316 11.63 7.29 -10.52
N ALA A 317 12.32 7.30 -9.39
CA ALA A 317 13.77 7.24 -9.33
C ALA A 317 14.21 6.01 -8.51
N LEU A 318 15.24 5.33 -8.98
CA LEU A 318 15.78 4.16 -8.31
C LEU A 318 17.20 4.44 -7.86
N THR A 319 17.56 3.99 -6.67
CA THR A 319 18.91 4.16 -6.15
C THR A 319 19.46 2.82 -5.62
N TYR A 320 20.77 2.67 -5.67
CA TYR A 320 21.47 1.50 -5.13
C TYR A 320 22.83 1.91 -4.59
N TYR A 321 23.39 1.11 -3.70
CA TYR A 321 24.77 1.24 -3.23
C TYR A 321 25.55 -0.05 -3.49
N GLY A 322 26.83 0.06 -3.73
CA GLY A 322 27.65 -1.08 -4.08
C GLY A 322 27.28 -1.67 -5.44
N VAL A 323 26.87 -2.93 -5.48
CA VAL A 323 26.51 -3.64 -6.73
C VAL A 323 25.01 -3.51 -6.99
N ALA A 324 24.65 -3.12 -8.21
CA ALA A 324 23.25 -2.99 -8.64
C ALA A 324 22.52 -4.33 -8.57
N SER A 325 21.26 -4.30 -8.18
CA SER A 325 20.37 -5.46 -8.25
C SER A 325 20.22 -5.95 -9.70
N PRO A 326 20.18 -7.27 -9.94
CA PRO A 326 19.90 -7.82 -11.28
C PRO A 326 18.54 -7.32 -11.83
N PHE A 327 17.60 -6.98 -10.98
CA PHE A 327 16.29 -6.47 -11.39
C PHE A 327 16.38 -5.10 -12.08
N LEU A 328 17.41 -4.30 -11.79
CA LEU A 328 17.65 -3.05 -12.51
C LEU A 328 18.06 -3.30 -13.99
N ALA A 329 18.85 -4.34 -14.24
CA ALA A 329 19.19 -4.75 -15.60
C ALA A 329 17.98 -5.37 -16.32
N GLU A 330 17.21 -6.22 -15.63
CA GLU A 330 15.96 -6.78 -16.16
C GLU A 330 14.95 -5.68 -16.54
N ALA A 331 14.91 -4.57 -15.79
CA ALA A 331 14.07 -3.41 -16.07
C ALA A 331 14.64 -2.47 -17.15
N GLY A 332 15.84 -2.73 -17.66
CA GLY A 332 16.51 -1.89 -18.65
C GLY A 332 17.01 -0.54 -18.11
N LEU A 333 17.30 -0.48 -16.81
CA LEU A 333 17.71 0.76 -16.12
C LEU A 333 19.23 0.87 -15.88
N VAL A 334 19.94 -0.24 -15.98
CA VAL A 334 21.41 -0.35 -15.95
C VAL A 334 21.88 -1.37 -17.00
N ASN A 335 23.15 -1.26 -17.42
CA ASN A 335 23.77 -2.20 -18.40
C ASN A 335 24.30 -3.45 -17.70
#